data_c345f1034337ed3e126403cb32efbde0
#
_entry.id   c345f1034337ed3e126403cb32efbde0
#
_cell.length_a   1.000
_cell.length_b   1.000
_cell.length_c   1.000
_cell.angle_alpha   90.00
_cell.angle_beta   90.00
_cell.angle_gamma   90.00
#
_symmetry.space_group_name_H-M   'P 1'
#
loop_
_entity.id
_entity.type
_entity.pdbx_description
1 polymer ?
#
loop_
_entity_poly.entity_id
_entity_poly.type
_entity_poly.pdbx_seq_one_letter_code
_entity_poly.pdbx_strand_id
1 'polypeptide(L)'
;MLKACFLFGGKSFEHEVSVSSIRSVFLAYISKKFDITIGGLDLENRLQFFSHEEFLERFQEYSRFEKADRPANYEDLKKFDVVFPLMHGDYVEDGSLQGLFSLFGIPFVGPSVLSSSVCMDKEVAKRLLIQAGLKVADWISLGPFEMLEIEVVTEKIGYPCFVKPASSGSSCGVSKVHSAIELEKAVLEARRFSKKVLIEKAITGMELECAVLGLEDLLASRVGQIIPQKEFYDYESKYVLREAAVIEAPANIPDSLEKEIRQVALKVFRVLDCEMMGRVDFFYDGELYVSEVNTIPGFTPISLYPKLLELTGIGYNELIDQLLEMAIRSHHHRERQAPLAPNSLCLP
;
A
#
# COMPACT_ATOMS: atom_id res chain seq x y z
N MET A 1 -4.95 9.49 28.06
CA MET A 1 -4.37 8.99 26.78
C MET A 1 -5.47 9.05 25.72
N LEU A 2 -5.11 9.40 24.48
CA LEU A 2 -6.00 9.30 23.34
C LEU A 2 -6.29 7.81 23.03
N LYS A 3 -7.45 7.51 22.49
CA LYS A 3 -7.86 6.13 22.18
C LYS A 3 -7.58 5.85 20.70
N ALA A 4 -6.76 4.85 20.41
CA ALA A 4 -6.50 4.41 19.05
C ALA A 4 -7.04 2.98 18.82
N CYS A 5 -7.60 2.73 17.64
CA CYS A 5 -8.01 1.40 17.24
C CYS A 5 -7.10 0.92 16.10
N PHE A 6 -6.43 -0.19 16.30
CA PHE A 6 -5.62 -0.83 15.26
C PHE A 6 -6.45 -1.93 14.62
N LEU A 7 -6.66 -1.84 13.29
CA LEU A 7 -7.47 -2.79 12.54
C LEU A 7 -6.61 -3.80 11.78
N PHE A 8 -7.07 -5.06 11.74
CA PHE A 8 -6.44 -6.13 10.98
C PHE A 8 -7.50 -6.99 10.26
N GLY A 9 -7.05 -7.87 9.38
CA GLY A 9 -7.88 -8.87 8.69
C GLY A 9 -8.50 -8.33 7.41
N GLY A 10 -9.82 -8.55 7.26
CA GLY A 10 -10.58 -8.15 6.09
C GLY A 10 -10.62 -9.18 4.97
N LYS A 11 -11.51 -8.96 4.00
CA LYS A 11 -11.69 -9.82 2.82
C LYS A 11 -10.62 -9.51 1.78
N SER A 12 -9.39 -9.95 2.03
CA SER A 12 -8.25 -9.74 1.14
C SER A 12 -7.41 -11.00 1.03
N PHE A 13 -6.70 -11.17 -0.06
CA PHE A 13 -5.68 -12.21 -0.22
C PHE A 13 -4.52 -12.05 0.79
N GLU A 14 -4.33 -10.85 1.34
CA GLU A 14 -3.29 -10.50 2.32
C GLU A 14 -3.79 -10.54 3.76
N HIS A 15 -4.92 -11.19 4.03
CA HIS A 15 -5.53 -11.30 5.35
C HIS A 15 -4.54 -11.75 6.43
N GLU A 16 -3.80 -12.83 6.19
CA GLU A 16 -2.82 -13.41 7.11
C GLU A 16 -1.60 -12.50 7.32
N VAL A 17 -1.23 -11.74 6.28
CA VAL A 17 -0.16 -10.73 6.37
C VAL A 17 -0.57 -9.61 7.32
N SER A 18 -1.84 -9.21 7.31
CA SER A 18 -2.36 -8.19 8.22
C SER A 18 -2.35 -8.66 9.68
N VAL A 19 -2.65 -9.94 9.93
CA VAL A 19 -2.53 -10.55 11.27
C VAL A 19 -1.08 -10.53 11.75
N SER A 20 -0.13 -10.84 10.88
CA SER A 20 1.30 -10.75 11.19
C SER A 20 1.74 -9.30 11.46
N SER A 21 1.24 -8.34 10.67
CA SER A 21 1.53 -6.92 10.84
C SER A 21 1.03 -6.40 12.20
N ILE A 22 -0.25 -6.61 12.52
CA ILE A 22 -0.81 -6.14 13.80
C ILE A 22 -0.12 -6.80 15.00
N ARG A 23 0.19 -8.09 14.91
CA ARG A 23 0.91 -8.80 15.96
C ARG A 23 2.29 -8.21 16.20
N SER A 24 3.01 -7.91 15.12
CA SER A 24 4.34 -7.29 15.19
C SER A 24 4.30 -5.91 15.83
N VAL A 25 3.34 -5.08 15.40
CA VAL A 25 3.11 -3.75 16.00
C VAL A 25 2.76 -3.90 17.47
N PHE A 26 1.83 -4.78 17.81
CA PHE A 26 1.36 -4.95 19.19
C PHE A 26 2.47 -5.41 20.16
N LEU A 27 3.38 -6.27 19.70
CA LEU A 27 4.49 -6.75 20.52
C LEU A 27 5.64 -5.74 20.66
N ALA A 28 5.81 -4.84 19.67
CA ALA A 28 6.93 -3.90 19.61
C ALA A 28 6.58 -2.47 20.04
N TYR A 29 5.32 -2.07 19.85
CA TYR A 29 4.87 -0.70 20.08
C TYR A 29 4.40 -0.49 21.51
N ILE A 30 5.06 0.45 22.19
CA ILE A 30 4.70 0.89 23.56
C ILE A 30 4.44 2.39 23.50
N SER A 31 3.17 2.78 23.60
CA SER A 31 2.78 4.18 23.62
C SER A 31 2.58 4.71 25.05
N LYS A 32 3.02 5.95 25.25
CA LYS A 32 2.65 6.77 26.41
C LYS A 32 1.53 7.77 26.11
N LYS A 33 1.15 7.91 24.83
CA LYS A 33 0.17 8.88 24.34
C LYS A 33 -1.17 8.24 24.04
N PHE A 34 -1.17 7.00 23.55
CA PHE A 34 -2.35 6.30 23.05
C PHE A 34 -2.68 5.04 23.86
N ASP A 35 -3.97 4.85 24.12
CA ASP A 35 -4.56 3.61 24.63
C ASP A 35 -5.05 2.79 23.43
N ILE A 36 -4.49 1.60 23.24
CA ILE A 36 -4.67 0.81 22.01
C ILE A 36 -5.75 -0.25 22.22
N THR A 37 -6.74 -0.25 21.33
CA THR A 37 -7.71 -1.33 21.18
C THR A 37 -7.47 -2.03 19.84
N ILE A 38 -7.59 -3.35 19.80
CA ILE A 38 -7.45 -4.16 18.59
C ILE A 38 -8.84 -4.44 18.03
N GLY A 39 -9.04 -4.12 16.74
CA GLY A 39 -10.23 -4.46 15.97
C GLY A 39 -9.86 -5.40 14.81
N GLY A 40 -10.64 -6.45 14.60
CA GLY A 40 -10.47 -7.36 13.48
C GLY A 40 -11.66 -7.29 12.54
N LEU A 41 -11.39 -7.39 11.23
CA LEU A 41 -12.39 -7.63 10.20
C LEU A 41 -12.25 -9.08 9.74
N ASP A 42 -13.35 -9.85 9.79
CA ASP A 42 -13.36 -11.22 9.30
C ASP A 42 -13.40 -11.29 7.75
N LEU A 43 -13.48 -12.49 7.19
CA LEU A 43 -13.51 -12.70 5.73
C LEU A 43 -14.79 -12.16 5.04
N GLU A 44 -15.78 -11.72 5.81
CA GLU A 44 -16.97 -11.03 5.33
C GLU A 44 -16.96 -9.53 5.70
N ASN A 45 -15.81 -9.03 6.15
CA ASN A 45 -15.60 -7.66 6.64
C ASN A 45 -16.49 -7.31 7.87
N ARG A 46 -16.87 -8.27 8.72
CA ARG A 46 -17.57 -7.99 9.98
C ARG A 46 -16.55 -7.61 11.05
N LEU A 47 -16.79 -6.48 11.72
CA LEU A 47 -15.92 -5.94 12.77
C LEU A 47 -16.12 -6.67 14.09
N GLN A 48 -15.02 -6.97 14.80
CA GLN A 48 -15.02 -7.39 16.20
C GLN A 48 -13.85 -6.75 16.94
N PHE A 49 -14.07 -6.34 18.20
CA PHE A 49 -12.99 -5.88 19.07
C PHE A 49 -12.48 -7.02 19.95
N PHE A 50 -11.19 -6.96 20.28
CA PHE A 50 -10.48 -7.94 21.10
C PHE A 50 -9.79 -7.26 22.27
N SER A 51 -9.75 -7.94 23.43
CA SER A 51 -8.77 -7.63 24.46
C SER A 51 -7.37 -8.05 24.00
N HIS A 52 -6.34 -7.51 24.65
CA HIS A 52 -4.96 -7.87 24.34
C HIS A 52 -4.68 -9.36 24.54
N GLU A 53 -5.18 -9.93 25.64
CA GLU A 53 -5.05 -11.35 25.96
C GLU A 53 -5.77 -12.22 24.94
N GLU A 54 -7.05 -11.91 24.65
CA GLU A 54 -7.85 -12.63 23.65
C GLU A 54 -7.19 -12.62 22.26
N PHE A 55 -6.61 -11.46 21.87
CA PHE A 55 -5.90 -11.36 20.58
C PHE A 55 -4.67 -12.26 20.55
N LEU A 56 -3.82 -12.21 21.58
CA LEU A 56 -2.58 -13.01 21.63
C LEU A 56 -2.86 -14.52 21.73
N GLU A 57 -3.91 -14.92 22.44
CA GLU A 57 -4.31 -16.33 22.54
C GLU A 57 -4.88 -16.85 21.21
N ARG A 58 -5.71 -16.03 20.54
CA ARG A 58 -6.44 -16.47 19.35
C ARG A 58 -5.62 -16.40 18.07
N PHE A 59 -4.73 -15.41 17.94
CA PHE A 59 -4.01 -15.16 16.71
C PHE A 59 -2.52 -15.41 16.84
N GLN A 60 -2.06 -16.47 16.20
CA GLN A 60 -0.66 -16.73 15.93
C GLN A 60 -0.22 -15.96 14.68
N GLU A 61 1.08 -15.93 14.40
CA GLU A 61 1.61 -15.38 13.14
C GLU A 61 0.97 -16.13 11.94
N TYR A 62 0.49 -15.37 10.94
CA TYR A 62 -0.21 -15.88 9.75
C TYR A 62 -1.52 -16.65 10.02
N SER A 63 -2.15 -16.38 11.14
CA SER A 63 -3.49 -16.92 11.43
C SER A 63 -4.58 -16.22 10.61
N ARG A 64 -5.75 -16.87 10.51
CA ARG A 64 -6.94 -16.31 9.86
C ARG A 64 -8.01 -15.93 10.87
N PHE A 65 -8.66 -14.80 10.64
CA PHE A 65 -9.89 -14.41 11.32
C PHE A 65 -11.09 -14.69 10.39
N GLU A 66 -11.57 -15.93 10.39
CA GLU A 66 -12.59 -16.38 9.43
C GLU A 66 -13.97 -15.79 9.72
N LYS A 67 -14.35 -15.68 10.99
CA LYS A 67 -15.69 -15.25 11.39
C LYS A 67 -15.71 -14.54 12.74
N ALA A 68 -16.39 -13.39 12.75
CA ALA A 68 -16.68 -12.65 13.99
C ALA A 68 -17.75 -13.37 14.81
N ASP A 69 -17.42 -13.69 16.07
CA ASP A 69 -18.36 -14.31 17.01
C ASP A 69 -19.26 -13.26 17.69
N ARG A 70 -18.73 -12.06 17.86
CA ARG A 70 -19.38 -10.92 18.52
C ARG A 70 -19.25 -9.68 17.63
N PRO A 71 -19.96 -9.63 16.47
CA PRO A 71 -19.83 -8.53 15.53
C PRO A 71 -20.27 -7.21 16.16
N ALA A 72 -19.44 -6.19 15.97
CA ALA A 72 -19.70 -4.81 16.33
C ALA A 72 -20.14 -4.00 15.10
N ASN A 73 -20.73 -2.83 15.31
CA ASN A 73 -21.04 -1.92 14.22
C ASN A 73 -19.82 -1.07 13.85
N TYR A 74 -19.70 -0.70 12.58
CA TYR A 74 -18.64 0.23 12.16
C TYR A 74 -18.74 1.60 12.84
N GLU A 75 -19.93 2.04 13.22
CA GLU A 75 -20.13 3.25 14.00
C GLU A 75 -19.47 3.21 15.38
N ASP A 76 -19.22 2.02 15.94
CA ASP A 76 -18.49 1.88 17.20
C ASP A 76 -17.03 2.34 17.09
N LEU A 77 -16.51 2.51 15.88
CA LEU A 77 -15.18 3.10 15.65
C LEU A 77 -15.13 4.59 16.00
N LYS A 78 -16.27 5.29 16.04
CA LYS A 78 -16.37 6.72 16.46
C LYS A 78 -15.94 6.96 17.91
N LYS A 79 -15.87 5.91 18.74
CA LYS A 79 -15.39 6.02 20.12
C LYS A 79 -13.87 6.19 20.25
N PHE A 80 -13.13 6.01 19.15
CA PHE A 80 -11.69 6.19 19.09
C PHE A 80 -11.34 7.55 18.50
N ASP A 81 -10.25 8.13 19.01
CA ASP A 81 -9.70 9.39 18.48
C ASP A 81 -9.03 9.19 17.12
N VAL A 82 -8.58 7.95 16.82
CA VAL A 82 -7.96 7.59 15.54
C VAL A 82 -8.04 6.09 15.30
N VAL A 83 -8.13 5.70 14.02
CA VAL A 83 -8.06 4.31 13.55
C VAL A 83 -6.80 4.11 12.70
N PHE A 84 -6.06 3.05 12.96
CA PHE A 84 -4.92 2.65 12.15
C PHE A 84 -5.22 1.31 11.45
N PRO A 85 -5.53 1.32 10.14
CA PRO A 85 -5.72 0.10 9.37
C PRO A 85 -4.36 -0.52 9.02
N LEU A 86 -3.93 -1.53 9.78
CA LEU A 86 -2.75 -2.37 9.51
C LEU A 86 -3.16 -3.56 8.64
N MET A 87 -3.80 -3.25 7.54
CA MET A 87 -4.41 -4.20 6.61
C MET A 87 -3.87 -3.94 5.20
N HIS A 88 -3.96 -4.92 4.31
CA HIS A 88 -3.36 -4.83 2.98
C HIS A 88 -4.31 -5.34 1.90
N GLY A 89 -4.11 -4.86 0.67
CA GLY A 89 -4.80 -5.30 -0.54
C GLY A 89 -6.21 -4.71 -0.72
N ASP A 90 -7.08 -5.49 -1.35
CA ASP A 90 -8.43 -5.08 -1.72
C ASP A 90 -9.25 -4.57 -0.53
N TYR A 91 -10.12 -3.60 -0.78
CA TYR A 91 -10.98 -2.89 0.18
C TYR A 91 -10.23 -1.99 1.18
N VAL A 92 -8.91 -2.11 1.28
CA VAL A 92 -8.10 -1.36 2.25
C VAL A 92 -7.23 -0.31 1.58
N GLU A 93 -6.57 -0.68 0.48
CA GLU A 93 -5.67 0.21 -0.27
C GLU A 93 -6.33 0.84 -1.50
N ASP A 94 -7.59 0.49 -1.80
CA ASP A 94 -8.37 0.96 -2.96
C ASP A 94 -9.27 2.18 -2.68
N GLY A 95 -9.28 2.69 -1.44
CA GLY A 95 -10.12 3.80 -1.02
C GLY A 95 -11.45 3.40 -0.38
N SER A 96 -11.85 2.12 -0.41
CA SER A 96 -13.14 1.66 0.13
C SER A 96 -13.24 1.87 1.63
N LEU A 97 -12.25 1.43 2.40
CA LEU A 97 -12.22 1.60 3.86
C LEU A 97 -12.06 3.07 4.24
N GLN A 98 -11.24 3.82 3.51
CA GLN A 98 -11.07 5.27 3.67
C GLN A 98 -12.39 6.02 3.43
N GLY A 99 -13.19 5.57 2.46
CA GLY A 99 -14.52 6.10 2.19
C GLY A 99 -15.49 5.87 3.35
N LEU A 100 -15.47 4.68 3.94
CA LEU A 100 -16.26 4.36 5.12
C LEU A 100 -15.86 5.25 6.32
N PHE A 101 -14.57 5.39 6.60
CA PHE A 101 -14.10 6.26 7.68
C PHE A 101 -14.49 7.72 7.44
N SER A 102 -14.37 8.20 6.20
CA SER A 102 -14.76 9.57 5.82
C SER A 102 -16.25 9.82 6.02
N LEU A 103 -17.13 8.88 5.62
CA LEU A 103 -18.59 8.98 5.81
C LEU A 103 -18.98 9.03 7.29
N PHE A 104 -18.26 8.32 8.14
CA PHE A 104 -18.52 8.30 9.58
C PHE A 104 -17.79 9.39 10.38
N GLY A 105 -16.94 10.21 9.72
CA GLY A 105 -16.14 11.23 10.40
C GLY A 105 -15.11 10.61 11.34
N ILE A 106 -14.49 9.49 10.96
CA ILE A 106 -13.50 8.77 11.77
C ILE A 106 -12.10 9.18 11.30
N PRO A 107 -11.24 9.73 12.18
CA PRO A 107 -9.83 9.97 11.85
C PRO A 107 -9.11 8.64 11.59
N PHE A 108 -8.32 8.56 10.51
CA PHE A 108 -7.62 7.33 10.16
C PHE A 108 -6.21 7.61 9.62
N VAL A 109 -5.31 6.66 9.86
CA VAL A 109 -3.95 6.65 9.31
C VAL A 109 -3.98 6.14 7.89
N GLY A 110 -3.29 6.83 6.99
CA GLY A 110 -3.11 6.49 5.60
C GLY A 110 -3.63 7.57 4.65
N PRO A 111 -3.35 7.42 3.35
CA PRO A 111 -3.76 8.35 2.31
C PRO A 111 -5.29 8.46 2.16
N SER A 112 -5.73 9.51 1.47
CA SER A 112 -7.15 9.79 1.21
C SER A 112 -7.82 8.72 0.32
N VAL A 113 -9.15 8.81 0.17
CA VAL A 113 -9.90 7.97 -0.79
C VAL A 113 -9.33 8.12 -2.20
N LEU A 114 -9.07 9.37 -2.63
CA LEU A 114 -8.58 9.66 -3.97
C LEU A 114 -7.22 9.02 -4.21
N SER A 115 -6.25 9.31 -3.35
CA SER A 115 -4.89 8.80 -3.51
C SER A 115 -4.82 7.27 -3.40
N SER A 116 -5.56 6.67 -2.49
CA SER A 116 -5.65 5.20 -2.38
C SER A 116 -6.17 4.58 -3.67
N SER A 117 -7.28 5.08 -4.21
CA SER A 117 -7.86 4.57 -5.46
C SER A 117 -6.95 4.78 -6.68
N VAL A 118 -6.30 5.93 -6.76
CA VAL A 118 -5.36 6.25 -7.84
C VAL A 118 -4.12 5.36 -7.77
N CYS A 119 -3.53 5.17 -6.59
CA CYS A 119 -2.34 4.33 -6.42
C CYS A 119 -2.64 2.85 -6.67
N MET A 120 -3.83 2.37 -6.30
CA MET A 120 -4.24 0.99 -6.53
C MET A 120 -4.38 0.67 -8.02
N ASP A 121 -4.92 1.58 -8.84
CA ASP A 121 -4.99 1.41 -10.29
C ASP A 121 -3.69 1.83 -10.97
N LYS A 122 -2.83 0.85 -11.25
CA LYS A 122 -1.49 1.06 -11.84
C LYS A 122 -1.52 1.84 -13.15
N GLU A 123 -2.57 1.70 -13.95
CA GLU A 123 -2.70 2.45 -15.20
C GLU A 123 -2.99 3.93 -14.95
N VAL A 124 -3.92 4.22 -14.05
CA VAL A 124 -4.26 5.61 -13.69
C VAL A 124 -3.06 6.30 -13.07
N ALA A 125 -2.37 5.64 -12.14
CA ALA A 125 -1.13 6.15 -11.55
C ALA A 125 -0.07 6.46 -12.62
N LYS A 126 0.20 5.52 -13.55
CA LYS A 126 1.18 5.72 -14.64
C LYS A 126 0.83 6.92 -15.53
N ARG A 127 -0.44 7.10 -15.88
CA ARG A 127 -0.88 8.25 -16.69
C ARG A 127 -0.59 9.59 -16.00
N LEU A 128 -0.86 9.68 -14.70
CA LEU A 128 -0.57 10.89 -13.90
C LEU A 128 0.94 11.13 -13.76
N LEU A 129 1.71 10.07 -13.53
CA LEU A 129 3.17 10.16 -13.42
C LEU A 129 3.80 10.66 -14.72
N ILE A 130 3.39 10.13 -15.88
CA ILE A 130 3.86 10.62 -17.19
C ILE A 130 3.48 12.07 -17.41
N GLN A 131 2.23 12.46 -17.11
CA GLN A 131 1.78 13.84 -17.23
C GLN A 131 2.64 14.80 -16.40
N ALA A 132 3.17 14.31 -15.28
CA ALA A 132 4.09 15.07 -14.42
C ALA A 132 5.56 15.00 -14.88
N GLY A 133 5.86 14.35 -16.01
CA GLY A 133 7.20 14.20 -16.55
C GLY A 133 8.06 13.20 -15.77
N LEU A 134 7.44 12.19 -15.14
CA LEU A 134 8.13 11.07 -14.50
C LEU A 134 8.15 9.86 -15.43
N LYS A 135 9.23 9.08 -15.36
CA LYS A 135 9.43 7.92 -16.20
C LYS A 135 8.80 6.69 -15.56
N VAL A 136 8.06 5.92 -16.34
CA VAL A 136 7.49 4.62 -15.98
C VAL A 136 7.79 3.63 -17.11
N ALA A 137 7.75 2.33 -16.84
CA ALA A 137 7.89 1.33 -17.90
C ALA A 137 6.75 1.46 -18.93
N ASP A 138 7.07 1.28 -20.22
CA ASP A 138 6.09 1.26 -21.32
C ASP A 138 5.05 0.16 -21.06
N TRP A 139 3.78 0.42 -21.41
CA TRP A 139 2.72 -0.54 -21.18
C TRP A 139 1.60 -0.44 -22.23
N ILE A 140 0.85 -1.52 -22.33
CA ILE A 140 -0.47 -1.60 -22.96
C ILE A 140 -1.46 -2.00 -21.89
N SER A 141 -2.61 -1.33 -21.80
CA SER A 141 -3.72 -1.75 -20.96
C SER A 141 -4.80 -2.42 -21.79
N LEU A 142 -5.40 -3.46 -21.22
CA LEU A 142 -6.55 -4.15 -21.76
C LEU A 142 -7.73 -3.95 -20.82
N GLY A 143 -8.75 -3.26 -21.28
CA GLY A 143 -10.03 -3.12 -20.58
C GLY A 143 -10.78 -4.46 -20.46
N PRO A 144 -11.92 -4.48 -19.73
CA PRO A 144 -12.63 -5.72 -19.45
C PRO A 144 -13.19 -6.43 -20.69
N PHE A 145 -13.44 -5.68 -21.76
CA PHE A 145 -14.02 -6.19 -23.01
C PHE A 145 -13.09 -6.04 -24.21
N GLU A 146 -11.86 -5.55 -23.99
CA GLU A 146 -10.90 -5.39 -25.07
C GLU A 146 -10.22 -6.73 -25.40
N MET A 147 -10.06 -6.95 -26.71
CA MET A 147 -9.38 -8.13 -27.22
C MET A 147 -7.86 -7.94 -27.12
N LEU A 148 -7.17 -9.04 -26.84
CA LEU A 148 -5.72 -9.08 -26.89
C LEU A 148 -5.26 -9.10 -28.34
N GLU A 149 -4.49 -8.08 -28.75
CA GLU A 149 -3.83 -8.01 -30.07
C GLU A 149 -2.34 -8.35 -29.88
N ILE A 150 -2.00 -9.63 -30.10
CA ILE A 150 -0.65 -10.17 -29.83
C ILE A 150 0.41 -9.44 -30.66
N GLU A 151 0.12 -9.13 -31.92
CA GLU A 151 1.01 -8.40 -32.83
C GLU A 151 1.34 -7.01 -32.29
N VAL A 152 0.35 -6.29 -31.77
CA VAL A 152 0.50 -4.95 -31.17
C VAL A 152 1.39 -5.01 -29.93
N VAL A 153 1.20 -6.03 -29.08
CA VAL A 153 2.04 -6.23 -27.88
C VAL A 153 3.48 -6.55 -28.30
N THR A 154 3.65 -7.44 -29.28
CA THR A 154 4.97 -7.83 -29.78
C THR A 154 5.73 -6.64 -30.35
N GLU A 155 5.06 -5.76 -31.10
CA GLU A 155 5.68 -4.59 -31.74
C GLU A 155 6.01 -3.49 -30.70
N LYS A 156 5.07 -3.17 -29.79
CA LYS A 156 5.20 -2.02 -28.89
C LYS A 156 5.92 -2.32 -27.59
N ILE A 157 5.76 -3.51 -27.04
CA ILE A 157 6.30 -3.91 -25.73
C ILE A 157 7.48 -4.85 -25.90
N GLY A 158 7.32 -5.88 -26.75
CA GLY A 158 8.30 -6.96 -26.94
C GLY A 158 8.36 -7.92 -25.75
N TYR A 159 9.40 -8.77 -25.74
CA TYR A 159 9.60 -9.80 -24.71
C TYR A 159 11.02 -9.72 -24.14
N PRO A 160 11.26 -10.06 -22.87
CA PRO A 160 10.23 -10.41 -21.88
C PRO A 160 9.37 -9.22 -21.49
N CYS A 161 8.10 -9.51 -21.13
CA CYS A 161 7.19 -8.53 -20.58
C CYS A 161 6.49 -9.08 -19.31
N PHE A 162 5.89 -8.20 -18.53
CA PHE A 162 5.06 -8.58 -17.39
C PHE A 162 3.59 -8.36 -17.73
N VAL A 163 2.77 -9.38 -17.49
CA VAL A 163 1.31 -9.29 -17.53
C VAL A 163 0.81 -9.24 -16.08
N LYS A 164 0.06 -8.20 -15.73
CA LYS A 164 -0.38 -7.99 -14.35
C LYS A 164 -1.78 -7.39 -14.26
N PRO A 165 -2.56 -7.71 -13.21
CA PRO A 165 -3.79 -7.00 -12.91
C PRO A 165 -3.51 -5.52 -12.68
N ALA A 166 -4.40 -4.62 -13.13
CA ALA A 166 -4.24 -3.19 -12.90
C ALA A 166 -4.43 -2.82 -11.42
N SER A 167 -5.35 -3.51 -10.74
CA SER A 167 -5.75 -3.24 -9.36
C SER A 167 -5.62 -4.51 -8.54
N SER A 168 -4.40 -4.87 -8.17
CA SER A 168 -4.08 -5.99 -7.28
C SER A 168 -2.71 -5.76 -6.66
N GLY A 169 -2.51 -6.25 -5.43
CA GLY A 169 -1.26 -6.21 -4.69
C GLY A 169 -0.52 -7.55 -4.68
N SER A 170 0.60 -7.60 -3.95
CA SER A 170 1.33 -8.82 -3.60
C SER A 170 1.69 -9.76 -4.74
N SER A 171 1.91 -9.25 -5.94
CA SER A 171 2.20 -10.03 -7.15
C SER A 171 1.10 -11.06 -7.54
N CYS A 172 -0.11 -10.98 -6.98
CA CYS A 172 -1.22 -11.87 -7.34
C CYS A 172 -1.61 -11.66 -8.81
N GLY A 173 -1.64 -12.75 -9.58
CA GLY A 173 -1.98 -12.73 -11.00
C GLY A 173 -0.92 -12.10 -11.92
N VAL A 174 0.30 -11.84 -11.42
CA VAL A 174 1.41 -11.34 -12.22
C VAL A 174 2.16 -12.51 -12.87
N SER A 175 2.46 -12.36 -14.16
CA SER A 175 3.22 -13.36 -14.93
C SER A 175 4.32 -12.67 -15.73
N LYS A 176 5.53 -13.23 -15.71
CA LYS A 176 6.60 -12.87 -16.65
C LYS A 176 6.43 -13.73 -17.91
N VAL A 177 6.35 -13.07 -19.05
CA VAL A 177 6.05 -13.69 -20.36
C VAL A 177 7.25 -13.53 -21.28
N HIS A 178 7.74 -14.62 -21.81
CA HIS A 178 8.94 -14.65 -22.66
C HIS A 178 8.62 -14.77 -24.16
N SER A 179 7.37 -15.06 -24.50
CA SER A 179 6.95 -15.27 -25.89
C SER A 179 5.46 -14.98 -26.11
N ALA A 180 5.08 -14.78 -27.36
CA ALA A 180 3.68 -14.59 -27.77
C ALA A 180 2.76 -15.75 -27.35
N ILE A 181 3.28 -16.97 -27.30
CA ILE A 181 2.49 -18.18 -26.96
C ILE A 181 2.00 -18.16 -25.51
N GLU A 182 2.79 -17.55 -24.60
CA GLU A 182 2.46 -17.47 -23.17
C GLU A 182 1.47 -16.34 -22.85
N LEU A 183 1.35 -15.35 -23.73
CA LEU A 183 0.69 -14.08 -23.47
C LEU A 183 -0.81 -14.25 -23.17
N GLU A 184 -1.52 -15.03 -23.97
CA GLU A 184 -2.97 -15.26 -23.79
C GLU A 184 -3.29 -15.89 -22.44
N LYS A 185 -2.55 -16.91 -22.04
CA LYS A 185 -2.69 -17.57 -20.74
C LYS A 185 -2.44 -16.60 -19.59
N ALA A 186 -1.39 -15.77 -19.69
CA ALA A 186 -1.05 -14.78 -18.68
C ALA A 186 -2.15 -13.71 -18.54
N VAL A 187 -2.73 -13.24 -19.66
CA VAL A 187 -3.85 -12.29 -19.63
C VAL A 187 -5.09 -12.89 -19.00
N LEU A 188 -5.42 -14.15 -19.32
CA LEU A 188 -6.56 -14.85 -18.71
C LEU A 188 -6.37 -15.01 -17.20
N GLU A 189 -5.17 -15.32 -16.74
CA GLU A 189 -4.87 -15.43 -15.32
C GLU A 189 -4.99 -14.06 -14.61
N ALA A 190 -4.40 -13.01 -15.17
CA ALA A 190 -4.48 -11.65 -14.62
C ALA A 190 -5.94 -11.13 -14.54
N ARG A 191 -6.79 -11.50 -15.50
CA ARG A 191 -8.23 -11.14 -15.50
C ARG A 191 -9.03 -11.75 -14.36
N ARG A 192 -8.53 -12.77 -13.68
CA ARG A 192 -9.18 -13.35 -12.48
C ARG A 192 -9.11 -12.40 -11.28
N PHE A 193 -8.15 -11.49 -11.27
CA PHE A 193 -7.86 -10.58 -10.15
C PHE A 193 -8.31 -9.14 -10.42
N SER A 194 -8.36 -8.71 -11.68
CA SER A 194 -8.79 -7.36 -12.04
C SER A 194 -9.48 -7.34 -13.40
N LYS A 195 -10.48 -6.45 -13.55
CA LYS A 195 -11.16 -6.23 -14.83
C LYS A 195 -10.23 -5.66 -15.90
N LYS A 196 -9.21 -4.92 -15.50
CA LYS A 196 -8.20 -4.30 -16.34
C LYS A 196 -6.86 -5.00 -16.15
N VAL A 197 -6.15 -5.27 -17.24
CA VAL A 197 -4.85 -5.92 -17.26
C VAL A 197 -3.82 -5.00 -17.90
N LEU A 198 -2.62 -4.92 -17.34
CA LEU A 198 -1.47 -4.26 -17.92
C LEU A 198 -0.51 -5.30 -18.48
N ILE A 199 0.00 -5.01 -19.69
CA ILE A 199 1.13 -5.71 -20.30
C ILE A 199 2.27 -4.69 -20.35
N GLU A 200 3.31 -4.91 -19.58
CA GLU A 200 4.34 -3.93 -19.26
C GLU A 200 5.72 -4.45 -19.68
N LYS A 201 6.51 -3.58 -20.29
CA LYS A 201 7.90 -3.90 -20.64
C LYS A 201 8.69 -4.28 -19.39
N ALA A 202 9.40 -5.40 -19.45
CA ALA A 202 10.28 -5.80 -18.36
C ALA A 202 11.51 -4.85 -18.30
N ILE A 203 11.70 -4.23 -17.14
CA ILE A 203 12.93 -3.49 -16.83
C ILE A 203 13.88 -4.45 -16.12
N THR A 204 15.07 -4.63 -16.69
CA THR A 204 16.10 -5.50 -16.11
C THR A 204 17.11 -4.64 -15.38
N GLY A 205 17.02 -4.61 -14.05
CA GLY A 205 17.89 -3.76 -13.25
C GLY A 205 17.66 -3.94 -11.76
N MET A 206 18.02 -2.92 -11.00
CA MET A 206 17.82 -2.90 -9.55
C MET A 206 16.36 -2.59 -9.22
N GLU A 207 15.79 -3.31 -8.25
CA GLU A 207 14.50 -2.98 -7.62
C GLU A 207 14.78 -2.21 -6.33
N LEU A 208 14.33 -0.95 -6.27
CA LEU A 208 14.65 0.00 -5.21
C LEU A 208 13.37 0.52 -4.57
N GLU A 209 13.40 0.74 -3.26
CA GLU A 209 12.26 1.22 -2.49
C GLU A 209 12.62 2.44 -1.64
N CYS A 210 11.70 3.41 -1.58
CA CYS A 210 11.84 4.60 -0.75
C CYS A 210 10.55 4.86 0.04
N ALA A 211 10.64 4.92 1.36
CA ALA A 211 9.53 5.29 2.21
C ALA A 211 9.32 6.81 2.21
N VAL A 212 8.07 7.24 2.17
CA VAL A 212 7.70 8.66 2.33
C VAL A 212 6.78 8.80 3.54
N LEU A 213 7.03 9.82 4.35
CA LEU A 213 6.30 10.14 5.57
C LEU A 213 5.99 11.64 5.60
N GLY A 214 4.79 12.02 6.02
CA GLY A 214 4.43 13.41 6.27
C GLY A 214 3.10 13.84 5.65
N LEU A 215 2.68 15.06 5.97
CA LEU A 215 1.53 15.74 5.38
C LEU A 215 2.02 16.84 4.44
N GLU A 216 2.27 18.03 4.98
CA GLU A 216 2.80 19.18 4.25
C GLU A 216 4.33 19.07 4.06
N ASP A 217 5.03 18.78 5.15
CA ASP A 217 6.47 18.55 5.19
C ASP A 217 6.76 17.06 4.97
N LEU A 218 6.98 16.69 3.70
CA LEU A 218 7.26 15.32 3.32
C LEU A 218 8.73 14.98 3.54
N LEU A 219 8.98 13.83 4.17
CA LEU A 219 10.27 13.20 4.36
C LEU A 219 10.38 11.96 3.46
N ALA A 220 11.43 11.88 2.64
CA ALA A 220 11.83 10.65 1.97
C ALA A 220 12.95 9.96 2.76
N SER A 221 12.82 8.67 2.99
CA SER A 221 13.78 7.86 3.74
C SER A 221 15.09 7.63 2.98
N ARG A 222 16.03 6.91 3.61
CA ARG A 222 17.09 6.18 2.89
C ARG A 222 16.44 5.20 1.92
N VAL A 223 17.20 4.77 0.91
CA VAL A 223 16.73 3.84 -0.12
C VAL A 223 17.11 2.41 0.27
N GLY A 224 16.19 1.46 0.05
CA GLY A 224 16.42 0.03 0.18
C GLY A 224 16.43 -0.65 -1.19
N GLN A 225 17.04 -1.82 -1.26
CA GLN A 225 17.05 -2.67 -2.45
C GLN A 225 16.46 -4.04 -2.15
N ILE A 226 15.63 -4.52 -3.06
CA ILE A 226 15.18 -5.91 -3.11
C ILE A 226 16.06 -6.65 -4.14
N ILE A 227 16.73 -7.71 -3.71
CA ILE A 227 17.57 -8.56 -4.57
C ILE A 227 16.88 -9.92 -4.67
N PRO A 228 16.08 -10.17 -5.72
CA PRO A 228 15.41 -11.45 -5.91
C PRO A 228 16.42 -12.59 -6.04
N GLN A 229 16.20 -13.71 -5.35
CA GLN A 229 17.03 -14.93 -5.48
C GLN A 229 16.53 -15.83 -6.61
N LYS A 230 15.34 -15.54 -7.16
CA LYS A 230 14.73 -16.19 -8.33
C LYS A 230 14.50 -15.16 -9.43
N GLU A 231 14.28 -15.63 -10.64
CA GLU A 231 14.01 -14.78 -11.82
C GLU A 231 12.79 -13.85 -11.64
N PHE A 232 11.84 -14.23 -10.79
CA PHE A 232 10.66 -13.44 -10.45
C PHE A 232 10.30 -13.60 -8.97
N TYR A 233 10.00 -12.48 -8.31
CA TYR A 233 9.63 -12.39 -6.89
C TYR A 233 8.10 -12.39 -6.77
N ASP A 234 7.50 -13.60 -6.80
CA ASP A 234 6.06 -13.84 -6.73
C ASP A 234 5.51 -13.81 -5.28
N TYR A 235 4.19 -14.01 -5.13
CA TYR A 235 3.51 -14.06 -3.83
C TYR A 235 4.12 -15.11 -2.89
N GLU A 236 4.37 -16.32 -3.40
CA GLU A 236 4.97 -17.40 -2.61
C GLU A 236 6.37 -17.02 -2.12
N SER A 237 7.14 -16.35 -2.97
CA SER A 237 8.46 -15.82 -2.63
C SER A 237 8.40 -14.71 -1.57
N LYS A 238 7.35 -13.86 -1.59
CA LYS A 238 7.21 -12.73 -0.65
C LYS A 238 6.85 -13.16 0.77
N TYR A 239 5.98 -14.16 0.93
CA TYR A 239 5.36 -14.45 2.21
C TYR A 239 5.60 -15.88 2.73
N VAL A 240 5.87 -16.84 1.85
CA VAL A 240 6.05 -18.25 2.21
C VAL A 240 7.53 -18.64 2.30
N LEU A 241 8.36 -18.17 1.38
CA LEU A 241 9.78 -18.50 1.30
C LEU A 241 10.62 -17.37 1.88
N ARG A 242 10.97 -17.43 3.16
CA ARG A 242 11.80 -16.42 3.87
C ARG A 242 13.17 -16.14 3.20
N GLU A 243 13.64 -17.01 2.30
CA GLU A 243 14.93 -16.92 1.60
C GLU A 243 14.79 -16.46 0.13
N ALA A 244 13.60 -16.04 -0.31
CA ALA A 244 13.36 -15.76 -1.73
C ALA A 244 13.90 -14.43 -2.24
N ALA A 245 14.24 -13.49 -1.34
CA ALA A 245 14.91 -12.24 -1.67
C ALA A 245 15.83 -11.80 -0.55
N VAL A 246 16.93 -11.16 -0.90
CA VAL A 246 17.80 -10.45 0.05
C VAL A 246 17.36 -8.99 0.08
N ILE A 247 17.15 -8.47 1.28
CA ILE A 247 16.82 -7.06 1.52
C ILE A 247 18.12 -6.36 1.95
N GLU A 248 18.56 -5.42 1.14
CA GLU A 248 19.70 -4.57 1.45
C GLU A 248 19.19 -3.17 1.85
N ALA A 249 19.41 -2.80 3.11
CA ALA A 249 18.97 -1.52 3.65
C ALA A 249 20.05 -0.94 4.60
N PRO A 250 20.67 0.20 4.23
CA PRO A 250 20.45 0.96 2.99
C PRO A 250 20.99 0.24 1.76
N ALA A 251 20.45 0.55 0.59
CA ALA A 251 20.92 0.04 -0.70
C ALA A 251 22.35 0.49 -0.98
N ASN A 252 23.15 -0.39 -1.59
CA ASN A 252 24.51 -0.06 -2.01
C ASN A 252 24.51 0.63 -3.38
N ILE A 253 24.13 1.90 -3.40
CA ILE A 253 24.01 2.74 -4.60
C ILE A 253 24.81 4.05 -4.41
N PRO A 254 25.20 4.74 -5.50
CA PRO A 254 25.84 6.05 -5.41
C PRO A 254 24.94 7.09 -4.72
N ASP A 255 25.52 7.99 -3.93
CA ASP A 255 24.80 9.06 -3.23
C ASP A 255 23.97 9.95 -4.19
N SER A 256 24.45 10.15 -5.42
CA SER A 256 23.74 10.91 -6.45
C SER A 256 22.42 10.24 -6.84
N LEU A 257 22.42 8.89 -7.01
CA LEU A 257 21.24 8.10 -7.33
C LEU A 257 20.28 8.06 -6.13
N GLU A 258 20.79 7.86 -4.91
CA GLU A 258 19.94 7.91 -3.71
C GLU A 258 19.23 9.26 -3.59
N LYS A 259 19.94 10.35 -3.81
CA LYS A 259 19.36 11.70 -3.79
C LYS A 259 18.28 11.89 -4.86
N GLU A 260 18.53 11.40 -6.07
CA GLU A 260 17.55 11.42 -7.18
C GLU A 260 16.28 10.65 -6.81
N ILE A 261 16.42 9.40 -6.34
CA ILE A 261 15.29 8.54 -5.94
C ILE A 261 14.45 9.23 -4.86
N ARG A 262 15.07 9.79 -3.84
CA ARG A 262 14.38 10.51 -2.77
C ARG A 262 13.60 11.72 -3.30
N GLN A 263 14.17 12.50 -4.21
CA GLN A 263 13.49 13.62 -4.84
C GLN A 263 12.31 13.19 -5.71
N VAL A 264 12.51 12.12 -6.49
CA VAL A 264 11.44 11.54 -7.32
C VAL A 264 10.34 10.97 -6.45
N ALA A 265 10.65 10.26 -5.36
CA ALA A 265 9.67 9.74 -4.41
C ALA A 265 8.76 10.84 -3.84
N LEU A 266 9.34 11.97 -3.41
CA LEU A 266 8.58 13.13 -2.95
C LEU A 266 7.69 13.74 -4.05
N LYS A 267 8.18 13.76 -5.30
CA LYS A 267 7.40 14.25 -6.45
C LYS A 267 6.25 13.30 -6.77
N VAL A 268 6.49 11.99 -6.79
CA VAL A 268 5.47 10.95 -6.97
C VAL A 268 4.36 11.12 -5.94
N PHE A 269 4.73 11.26 -4.68
CA PHE A 269 3.80 11.39 -3.56
C PHE A 269 2.85 12.59 -3.74
N ARG A 270 3.39 13.75 -4.16
CA ARG A 270 2.59 14.94 -4.47
C ARG A 270 1.71 14.78 -5.70
N VAL A 271 2.23 14.16 -6.76
CA VAL A 271 1.49 13.96 -8.03
C VAL A 271 0.27 13.05 -7.85
N LEU A 272 0.40 12.03 -6.99
CA LEU A 272 -0.68 11.08 -6.70
C LEU A 272 -1.53 11.51 -5.49
N ASP A 273 -1.36 12.74 -5.00
CA ASP A 273 -2.09 13.33 -3.88
C ASP A 273 -2.00 12.49 -2.58
N CYS A 274 -0.86 11.81 -2.38
CA CYS A 274 -0.62 10.99 -1.19
C CYS A 274 -0.30 11.84 0.02
N GLU A 275 -0.73 11.36 1.18
CA GLU A 275 -0.45 11.96 2.48
C GLU A 275 -0.10 10.89 3.53
N MET A 276 0.51 11.32 4.64
CA MET A 276 0.91 10.55 5.82
C MET A 276 1.98 9.51 5.54
N MET A 277 1.68 8.48 4.78
CA MET A 277 2.58 7.34 4.59
C MET A 277 2.43 6.74 3.21
N GLY A 278 3.52 6.16 2.72
CA GLY A 278 3.54 5.34 1.51
C GLY A 278 4.96 4.91 1.18
N ARG A 279 5.09 3.85 0.38
CA ARG A 279 6.35 3.38 -0.16
C ARG A 279 6.32 3.49 -1.67
N VAL A 280 7.29 4.19 -2.23
CA VAL A 280 7.45 4.32 -3.67
C VAL A 280 8.49 3.31 -4.13
N ASP A 281 8.11 2.47 -5.08
CA ASP A 281 8.92 1.40 -5.62
C ASP A 281 9.43 1.78 -7.02
N PHE A 282 10.68 1.44 -7.31
CA PHE A 282 11.40 1.85 -8.50
C PHE A 282 12.12 0.68 -9.16
N PHE A 283 12.31 0.78 -10.47
CA PHE A 283 13.34 0.03 -11.21
C PHE A 283 14.42 0.99 -11.70
N TYR A 284 15.67 0.49 -11.73
CA TYR A 284 16.82 1.23 -12.26
C TYR A 284 17.71 0.33 -13.09
N ASP A 285 17.87 0.68 -14.39
CA ASP A 285 18.72 0.01 -15.37
C ASP A 285 19.77 0.95 -16.00
N GLY A 286 20.07 2.05 -15.33
CA GLY A 286 20.79 3.23 -15.84
C GLY A 286 19.86 4.42 -15.97
N GLU A 287 18.55 4.19 -16.02
CA GLU A 287 17.48 5.18 -15.95
C GLU A 287 16.50 4.79 -14.82
N LEU A 288 15.91 5.81 -14.17
CA LEU A 288 15.02 5.59 -13.04
C LEU A 288 13.55 5.53 -13.51
N TYR A 289 12.87 4.44 -13.21
CA TYR A 289 11.45 4.22 -13.51
C TYR A 289 10.65 4.07 -12.23
N VAL A 290 9.55 4.82 -12.11
CA VAL A 290 8.58 4.60 -11.04
C VAL A 290 7.76 3.35 -11.36
N SER A 291 7.70 2.40 -10.44
CA SER A 291 6.94 1.16 -10.57
C SER A 291 5.53 1.33 -10.05
N GLU A 292 5.40 1.54 -8.74
CA GLU A 292 4.12 1.69 -8.04
C GLU A 292 4.28 2.45 -6.71
N VAL A 293 3.15 2.74 -6.07
CA VAL A 293 3.09 3.30 -4.71
C VAL A 293 2.21 2.39 -3.84
N ASN A 294 2.79 1.91 -2.74
CA ASN A 294 2.06 1.18 -1.70
C ASN A 294 1.59 2.19 -0.65
N THR A 295 0.28 2.38 -0.55
CA THR A 295 -0.32 3.41 0.30
C THR A 295 -0.42 3.01 1.77
N ILE A 296 -0.50 1.71 2.07
CA ILE A 296 -0.45 1.15 3.42
C ILE A 296 0.64 0.07 3.46
N PRO A 297 1.92 0.47 3.49
CA PRO A 297 3.03 -0.48 3.49
C PRO A 297 3.03 -1.34 4.76
N GLY A 298 3.64 -2.53 4.67
CA GLY A 298 3.68 -3.49 5.78
C GLY A 298 4.46 -2.99 6.99
N PHE A 299 4.08 -3.48 8.18
CA PHE A 299 4.71 -3.22 9.47
C PHE A 299 5.23 -4.50 10.14
N THR A 300 5.47 -5.56 9.37
CA THR A 300 6.12 -6.77 9.89
C THR A 300 7.63 -6.52 10.14
N PRO A 301 8.31 -7.36 10.91
CA PRO A 301 9.76 -7.20 11.19
C PRO A 301 10.65 -7.20 9.94
N ILE A 302 10.16 -7.78 8.82
CA ILE A 302 10.88 -7.81 7.55
C ILE A 302 10.49 -6.66 6.62
N SER A 303 9.44 -5.88 6.96
CA SER A 303 8.95 -4.79 6.12
C SER A 303 9.95 -3.65 6.00
N LEU A 304 10.17 -3.19 4.76
CA LEU A 304 11.14 -2.14 4.49
C LEU A 304 10.70 -0.76 4.98
N TYR A 305 9.41 -0.44 4.93
CA TYR A 305 8.92 0.89 5.28
C TYR A 305 9.41 1.38 6.66
N PRO A 306 9.17 0.67 7.79
CA PRO A 306 9.69 1.11 9.08
C PRO A 306 11.21 1.05 9.17
N LYS A 307 11.87 0.06 8.55
CA LYS A 307 13.35 -0.04 8.55
C LYS A 307 14.02 1.15 7.86
N LEU A 308 13.51 1.58 6.72
CA LEU A 308 14.07 2.70 5.97
C LEU A 308 13.92 4.03 6.71
N LEU A 309 12.81 4.20 7.44
CA LEU A 309 12.60 5.37 8.29
C LEU A 309 13.49 5.33 9.54
N GLU A 310 13.71 4.17 10.14
CA GLU A 310 14.66 4.00 11.25
C GLU A 310 16.09 4.38 10.83
N LEU A 311 16.54 3.95 9.64
CA LEU A 311 17.81 4.37 9.06
C LEU A 311 17.88 5.88 8.75
N THR A 312 16.74 6.54 8.71
CA THR A 312 16.62 7.98 8.51
C THR A 312 16.50 8.74 9.84
N GLY A 313 16.47 8.03 10.97
CA GLY A 313 16.47 8.61 12.31
C GLY A 313 15.12 8.60 13.01
N ILE A 314 14.07 7.99 12.43
CA ILE A 314 12.73 7.88 13.03
C ILE A 314 12.54 6.46 13.56
N GLY A 315 12.60 6.29 14.88
CA GLY A 315 12.43 5.01 15.53
C GLY A 315 10.99 4.46 15.40
N TYR A 316 10.85 3.14 15.53
CA TYR A 316 9.59 2.44 15.28
C TYR A 316 8.39 2.99 16.09
N ASN A 317 8.58 3.21 17.40
CA ASN A 317 7.53 3.76 18.26
C ASN A 317 7.18 5.21 17.88
N GLU A 318 8.20 6.01 17.57
CA GLU A 318 8.03 7.39 17.13
C GLU A 318 7.28 7.47 15.79
N LEU A 319 7.58 6.58 14.84
CA LEU A 319 6.87 6.48 13.57
C LEU A 319 5.37 6.27 13.77
N ILE A 320 5.00 5.32 14.62
CA ILE A 320 3.58 5.01 14.89
C ILE A 320 2.91 6.20 15.59
N ASP A 321 3.55 6.81 16.60
CA ASP A 321 3.04 8.01 17.27
C ASP A 321 2.82 9.14 16.27
N GLN A 322 3.78 9.41 15.37
CA GLN A 322 3.67 10.45 14.34
C GLN A 322 2.53 10.18 13.37
N LEU A 323 2.35 8.93 12.91
CA LEU A 323 1.25 8.55 12.02
C LEU A 323 -0.12 8.79 12.66
N LEU A 324 -0.30 8.38 13.92
CA LEU A 324 -1.55 8.60 14.66
C LEU A 324 -1.83 10.09 14.86
N GLU A 325 -0.82 10.89 15.24
CA GLU A 325 -0.94 12.34 15.41
C GLU A 325 -1.24 13.06 14.08
N MET A 326 -0.60 12.65 12.98
CA MET A 326 -0.88 13.17 11.64
C MET A 326 -2.32 12.89 11.20
N ALA A 327 -2.83 11.69 11.47
CA ALA A 327 -4.20 11.32 11.13
C ALA A 327 -5.23 12.21 11.84
N ILE A 328 -5.05 12.44 13.14
CA ILE A 328 -5.91 13.34 13.92
C ILE A 328 -5.82 14.77 13.36
N ARG A 329 -4.61 15.26 13.07
CA ARG A 329 -4.39 16.62 12.54
C ARG A 329 -5.01 16.79 11.14
N SER A 330 -4.83 15.84 10.24
CA SER A 330 -5.42 15.86 8.88
C SER A 330 -6.95 15.86 8.94
N HIS A 331 -7.54 15.05 9.81
CA HIS A 331 -8.98 15.00 10.01
C HIS A 331 -9.54 16.36 10.47
N HIS A 332 -8.96 16.97 11.50
CA HIS A 332 -9.38 18.28 11.99
C HIS A 332 -9.22 19.38 10.93
N HIS A 333 -8.19 19.29 10.06
CA HIS A 333 -8.02 20.23 8.96
C HIS A 333 -9.15 20.11 7.94
N ARG A 334 -9.52 18.89 7.55
CA ARG A 334 -10.63 18.60 6.62
C ARG A 334 -11.99 19.06 7.18
N GLU A 335 -12.27 18.84 8.45
CA GLU A 335 -13.50 19.31 9.10
C GLU A 335 -13.64 20.84 9.09
N ARG A 336 -12.54 21.56 9.31
CA ARG A 336 -12.55 23.06 9.24
C ARG A 336 -12.80 23.61 7.85
N GLN A 337 -12.48 22.84 6.80
CA GLN A 337 -12.71 23.20 5.41
C GLN A 337 -14.07 22.73 4.88
N ALA A 338 -14.80 21.90 5.64
CA ALA A 338 -16.15 21.49 5.24
C ALA A 338 -17.04 22.71 5.07
N PRO A 339 -17.86 22.78 3.98
CA PRO A 339 -18.79 23.88 3.79
C PRO A 339 -19.73 23.97 5.00
N LEU A 340 -19.94 25.20 5.50
CA LEU A 340 -20.93 25.47 6.53
C LEU A 340 -22.28 24.86 6.13
N ALA A 341 -23.02 24.30 7.10
CA ALA A 341 -24.33 23.71 6.83
C ALA A 341 -25.22 24.68 6.04
N PRO A 342 -26.16 24.18 5.20
CA PRO A 342 -26.97 25.01 4.28
C PRO A 342 -27.73 26.18 4.91
N ASN A 343 -27.88 26.21 6.21
CA ASN A 343 -28.56 27.29 6.94
C ASN A 343 -27.70 28.59 7.08
N SER A 344 -26.47 28.59 6.61
CA SER A 344 -25.60 29.78 6.58
C SER A 344 -25.48 30.42 5.19
N LEU A 345 -26.06 29.85 4.16
CA LEU A 345 -26.23 30.51 2.87
C LEU A 345 -27.40 31.49 3.00
N CYS A 346 -27.11 32.75 3.26
CA CYS A 346 -28.04 33.85 2.98
C CYS A 346 -28.38 33.75 1.51
N LEU A 347 -29.55 33.18 1.18
CA LEU A 347 -30.17 33.40 -0.10
C LEU A 347 -30.55 34.89 -0.18
N PRO A 348 -30.28 35.58 -1.29
CA PRO A 348 -30.59 36.99 -1.47
C PRO A 348 -32.07 37.27 -1.38
#